data_7e9507343888eed70f03366e765c0e9f
#
_entry.id   7e9507343888eed70f03366e765c0e9f
#
_cell.length_a   1.000
_cell.length_b   1.000
_cell.length_c   1.000
_cell.angle_alpha   90.00
_cell.angle_beta   90.00
_cell.angle_gamma   90.00
#
_symmetry.space_group_name_H-M   'P 1'
#
loop_
_entity.id
_entity.type
_entity.pdbx_description
1 polymer ?
#
loop_
_entity_poly.entity_id
_entity_poly.type
_entity_poly.pdbx_seq_one_letter_code
_entity_poly.pdbx_strand_id
1 'polypeptide(L)'
;MNYICKCSKSDFLKHNFTYWEDRDTTSDELEIINFLENSYKLVSKQILHIGIGNSFFAKKFFKNNHIFGITISKKEIENAKLLNLSNYKFLLCDKYSKNFIDELNDKKFDVIVDTNLKSYSCCHESFDFFMENLLTKLENGGILITSKNGMRWFKELKPKLSFNFKNFFYYKLKEVDGNEENILTSDELKNLSKRYNLEFSFDDKLCYLKK
;
A
#
# COMPACT_ATOMS: atom_id res chain seq x y z
N MET A 1 -18.80 7.21 2.50
CA MET A 1 -17.80 6.91 1.44
C MET A 1 -18.50 6.14 0.33
N ASN A 2 -18.34 6.57 -0.89
CA ASN A 2 -18.87 5.83 -2.04
C ASN A 2 -17.81 4.84 -2.51
N TYR A 3 -18.02 3.55 -2.27
CA TYR A 3 -17.21 2.49 -2.83
C TYR A 3 -17.58 2.24 -4.30
N ILE A 4 -16.62 1.75 -5.04
CA ILE A 4 -16.68 1.59 -6.51
C ILE A 4 -17.45 0.33 -6.89
N CYS A 5 -17.43 -0.67 -6.02
CA CYS A 5 -18.13 -1.93 -6.25
C CYS A 5 -19.33 -2.09 -5.31
N LYS A 6 -20.26 -2.99 -5.70
CA LYS A 6 -21.43 -3.36 -4.88
C LYS A 6 -21.09 -4.33 -3.75
N CYS A 7 -19.84 -4.71 -3.60
CA CYS A 7 -19.41 -5.57 -2.50
C CYS A 7 -19.55 -4.80 -1.21
N SER A 8 -20.46 -5.18 -0.34
CA SER A 8 -20.78 -4.56 0.95
C SER A 8 -19.67 -4.78 2.00
N LYS A 9 -18.40 -4.87 1.60
CA LYS A 9 -17.31 -5.09 2.55
C LYS A 9 -16.85 -3.78 3.15
N SER A 10 -17.04 -3.78 4.43
CA SER A 10 -16.49 -2.99 5.53
C SER A 10 -15.76 -1.70 5.15
N ASP A 11 -16.28 -0.63 5.63
CA ASP A 11 -15.60 0.65 5.79
C ASP A 11 -14.37 0.45 6.69
N PHE A 12 -13.23 0.14 6.10
CA PHE A 12 -11.98 -0.09 6.83
C PHE A 12 -11.59 1.07 7.72
N LEU A 13 -12.00 2.29 7.39
CA LEU A 13 -11.73 3.47 8.21
C LEU A 13 -12.49 3.47 9.54
N LYS A 14 -13.53 2.63 9.68
CA LYS A 14 -14.24 2.45 10.95
C LYS A 14 -13.54 1.47 11.89
N HIS A 15 -12.66 0.65 11.37
CA HIS A 15 -11.90 -0.28 12.19
C HIS A 15 -10.67 0.42 12.78
N ASN A 16 -10.46 0.27 14.08
CA ASN A 16 -9.19 0.59 14.71
C ASN A 16 -8.18 -0.51 14.33
N PHE A 17 -7.38 -0.23 13.31
CA PHE A 17 -6.24 -1.08 12.99
C PHE A 17 -5.11 -0.80 13.97
N THR A 18 -5.15 -1.41 15.16
CA THR A 18 -4.09 -1.30 16.18
C THR A 18 -2.87 -2.14 15.84
N TYR A 19 -3.03 -3.10 14.95
CA TYR A 19 -2.04 -4.12 14.61
C TYR A 19 -0.74 -3.58 13.99
N TRP A 20 -0.81 -2.39 13.34
CA TRP A 20 0.33 -1.81 12.61
C TRP A 20 1.01 -0.67 13.36
N GLU A 21 0.51 -0.29 14.52
CA GLU A 21 0.82 0.97 15.20
C GLU A 21 2.25 1.03 15.74
N ASP A 22 2.78 -0.11 16.20
CA ASP A 22 4.08 -0.22 16.85
C ASP A 22 5.06 -1.12 16.07
N ARG A 23 4.86 -1.26 14.76
CA ARG A 23 5.71 -2.14 13.95
C ARG A 23 6.99 -1.45 13.52
N ASP A 24 8.05 -2.23 13.55
CA ASP A 24 9.25 -1.92 12.78
C ASP A 24 8.95 -1.89 11.28
N THR A 25 9.78 -1.16 10.55
CA THR A 25 9.75 -1.16 9.08
C THR A 25 9.87 -2.59 8.56
N THR A 26 8.95 -3.00 7.69
CA THR A 26 8.95 -4.36 7.16
C THR A 26 10.14 -4.61 6.26
N SER A 27 10.55 -5.90 6.16
CA SER A 27 11.60 -6.29 5.20
C SER A 27 11.25 -5.87 3.76
N ASP A 28 9.99 -5.99 3.40
CA ASP A 28 9.48 -5.62 2.07
C ASP A 28 9.63 -4.13 1.78
N GLU A 29 9.32 -3.27 2.76
CA GLU A 29 9.53 -1.84 2.64
C GLU A 29 11.02 -1.48 2.59
N LEU A 30 11.85 -2.15 3.40
CA LEU A 30 13.32 -1.96 3.38
C LEU A 30 13.91 -2.35 2.02
N GLU A 31 13.42 -3.38 1.38
CA GLU A 31 13.86 -3.78 0.03
C GLU A 31 13.52 -2.73 -1.02
N ILE A 32 12.32 -2.15 -0.97
CA ILE A 32 11.94 -1.05 -1.85
C ILE A 32 12.83 0.19 -1.59
N ILE A 33 13.07 0.53 -0.32
CA ILE A 33 13.95 1.65 0.05
C ILE A 33 15.35 1.43 -0.50
N ASN A 34 15.94 0.24 -0.30
CA ASN A 34 17.26 -0.10 -0.79
C ASN A 34 17.36 -0.02 -2.32
N PHE A 35 16.35 -0.50 -3.03
CA PHE A 35 16.28 -0.38 -4.48
C PHE A 35 16.27 1.08 -4.93
N LEU A 36 15.43 1.90 -4.31
CA LEU A 36 15.31 3.31 -4.64
C LEU A 36 16.59 4.12 -4.34
N GLU A 37 17.31 3.77 -3.28
CA GLU A 37 18.61 4.41 -2.96
C GLU A 37 19.72 4.02 -3.92
N ASN A 38 19.79 2.74 -4.30
CA ASN A 38 20.93 2.22 -5.06
C ASN A 38 20.73 2.28 -6.58
N SER A 39 19.49 2.14 -7.04
CA SER A 39 19.18 1.96 -8.46
C SER A 39 18.36 3.09 -9.06
N TYR A 40 17.72 3.94 -8.25
CA TYR A 40 16.85 4.99 -8.73
C TYR A 40 17.18 6.34 -8.09
N LYS A 41 17.58 7.32 -8.90
CA LYS A 41 17.96 8.64 -8.40
C LYS A 41 16.76 9.42 -7.88
N LEU A 42 16.53 9.41 -6.56
CA LEU A 42 15.46 10.15 -5.89
C LEU A 42 15.90 11.56 -5.48
N VAL A 43 15.83 12.50 -6.41
CA VAL A 43 16.07 13.91 -6.13
C VAL A 43 14.99 14.74 -6.81
N SER A 44 14.34 15.62 -6.07
CA SER A 44 13.26 16.50 -6.53
C SER A 44 12.07 15.72 -7.14
N LYS A 45 11.76 14.54 -6.58
CA LYS A 45 10.70 13.66 -7.05
C LYS A 45 9.39 13.86 -6.29
N GLN A 46 8.27 13.70 -7.00
CA GLN A 46 6.93 13.55 -6.43
C GLN A 46 6.69 12.07 -6.17
N ILE A 47 6.49 11.69 -4.91
CA ILE A 47 6.37 10.30 -4.50
C ILE A 47 5.00 10.07 -3.85
N LEU A 48 4.26 9.07 -4.33
CA LEU A 48 3.08 8.53 -3.65
C LEU A 48 3.48 7.28 -2.87
N HIS A 49 3.26 7.29 -1.56
CA HIS A 49 3.50 6.14 -0.69
C HIS A 49 2.19 5.64 -0.08
N ILE A 50 1.72 4.48 -0.49
CA ILE A 50 0.48 3.85 -0.02
C ILE A 50 0.81 2.85 1.08
N GLY A 51 0.21 3.04 2.26
CA GLY A 51 0.52 2.27 3.46
C GLY A 51 1.74 2.82 4.19
N ILE A 52 1.61 4.02 4.80
CA ILE A 52 2.75 4.76 5.36
C ILE A 52 3.43 4.11 6.57
N GLY A 53 2.75 3.16 7.25
CA GLY A 53 3.28 2.47 8.40
C GLY A 53 3.83 3.42 9.47
N ASN A 54 5.07 3.15 9.92
CA ASN A 54 5.79 4.00 10.87
C ASN A 54 6.45 5.25 10.23
N SER A 55 6.12 5.55 8.98
CA SER A 55 6.67 6.65 8.18
C SER A 55 8.19 6.62 7.99
N PHE A 56 8.83 5.45 8.10
CA PHE A 56 10.27 5.31 7.91
C PHE A 56 10.70 5.72 6.50
N PHE A 57 9.92 5.33 5.48
CA PHE A 57 10.13 5.76 4.10
C PHE A 57 10.18 7.30 3.99
N ALA A 58 9.21 7.98 4.59
CA ALA A 58 9.17 9.44 4.56
C ALA A 58 10.36 10.05 5.29
N LYS A 59 10.73 9.55 6.47
CA LYS A 59 11.93 10.00 7.21
C LYS A 59 13.21 9.90 6.37
N LYS A 60 13.29 8.89 5.51
CA LYS A 60 14.47 8.63 4.67
C LYS A 60 14.58 9.63 3.51
N PHE A 61 13.46 9.93 2.85
CA PHE A 61 13.46 10.58 1.54
C PHE A 61 12.93 12.03 1.52
N PHE A 62 12.34 12.55 2.61
CA PHE A 62 11.65 13.85 2.61
C PHE A 62 12.53 15.06 2.30
N LYS A 63 13.82 15.01 2.62
CA LYS A 63 14.71 16.17 2.47
C LYS A 63 14.83 16.64 1.03
N ASN A 64 14.85 15.69 0.10
CA ASN A 64 15.12 15.96 -1.32
C ASN A 64 13.91 15.64 -2.22
N ASN A 65 12.77 15.27 -1.65
CA ASN A 65 11.59 14.86 -2.40
C ASN A 65 10.31 15.35 -1.74
N HIS A 66 9.22 15.37 -2.50
CA HIS A 66 7.88 15.62 -1.99
C HIS A 66 7.13 14.30 -1.86
N ILE A 67 6.72 13.96 -0.65
CA ILE A 67 6.08 12.68 -0.37
C ILE A 67 4.60 12.91 -0.02
N PHE A 68 3.73 12.17 -0.69
CA PHE A 68 2.31 12.11 -0.39
C PHE A 68 1.98 10.71 0.12
N GLY A 69 1.75 10.61 1.43
CA GLY A 69 1.46 9.35 2.10
C GLY A 69 -0.04 9.08 2.21
N ILE A 70 -0.44 7.82 2.05
CA ILE A 70 -1.83 7.40 2.23
C ILE A 70 -1.89 6.21 3.18
N THR A 71 -2.83 6.25 4.11
CA THR A 71 -3.10 5.14 5.03
C THR A 71 -4.57 5.09 5.44
N ILE A 72 -4.99 3.91 5.87
CA ILE A 72 -6.31 3.68 6.51
C ILE A 72 -6.24 3.77 8.04
N SER A 73 -5.04 3.89 8.63
CA SER A 73 -4.83 3.96 10.08
C SER A 73 -4.79 5.40 10.59
N LYS A 74 -5.71 5.75 11.49
CA LYS A 74 -5.71 7.05 12.17
C LYS A 74 -4.45 7.26 13.00
N LYS A 75 -3.96 6.19 13.64
CA LYS A 75 -2.76 6.25 14.48
C LYS A 75 -1.50 6.54 13.68
N GLU A 76 -1.38 5.95 12.49
CA GLU A 76 -0.28 6.28 11.59
C GLU A 76 -0.29 7.75 11.17
N ILE A 77 -1.49 8.34 10.95
CA ILE A 77 -1.62 9.78 10.70
C ILE A 77 -1.16 10.61 11.90
N GLU A 78 -1.57 10.23 13.12
CA GLU A 78 -1.14 10.93 14.34
C GLU A 78 0.37 10.86 14.51
N ASN A 79 0.96 9.69 14.33
CA ASN A 79 2.41 9.50 14.38
C ASN A 79 3.14 10.30 13.29
N ALA A 80 2.61 10.30 12.06
CA ALA A 80 3.19 11.07 10.96
C ALA A 80 3.18 12.59 11.23
N LYS A 81 2.12 13.11 11.86
CA LYS A 81 2.03 14.52 12.27
C LYS A 81 3.13 14.92 13.25
N LEU A 82 3.47 14.03 14.18
CA LEU A 82 4.52 14.30 15.18
C LEU A 82 5.92 14.43 14.56
N LEU A 83 6.14 13.89 13.37
CA LEU A 83 7.42 13.97 12.67
C LEU A 83 7.73 15.37 12.13
N ASN A 84 6.70 16.18 11.90
CA ASN A 84 6.81 17.56 11.40
C ASN A 84 7.76 17.72 10.18
N LEU A 85 7.66 16.82 9.20
CA LEU A 85 8.49 16.83 8.00
C LEU A 85 7.90 17.78 6.95
N SER A 86 8.66 18.78 6.50
CA SER A 86 8.18 19.87 5.64
C SER A 86 7.65 19.41 4.28
N ASN A 87 8.25 18.39 3.69
CA ASN A 87 7.92 17.87 2.35
C ASN A 87 7.09 16.57 2.41
N TYR A 88 6.43 16.31 3.52
CA TYR A 88 5.61 15.14 3.73
C TYR A 88 4.16 15.55 4.00
N LYS A 89 3.29 15.24 3.05
CA LYS A 89 1.83 15.33 3.18
C LYS A 89 1.27 13.93 3.33
N PHE A 90 0.19 13.79 4.08
CA PHE A 90 -0.45 12.48 4.28
C PHE A 90 -1.96 12.61 4.40
N LEU A 91 -2.66 11.54 4.04
CA LEU A 91 -4.10 11.47 3.98
C LEU A 91 -4.61 10.16 4.59
N LEU A 92 -5.64 10.28 5.43
CA LEU A 92 -6.41 9.12 5.88
C LEU A 92 -7.42 8.75 4.80
N CYS A 93 -7.13 7.73 4.02
CA CYS A 93 -7.95 7.33 2.89
C CYS A 93 -7.78 5.85 2.56
N ASP A 94 -8.88 5.20 2.21
CA ASP A 94 -8.86 3.87 1.59
C ASP A 94 -8.56 4.01 0.09
N LYS A 95 -7.53 3.30 -0.38
CA LYS A 95 -7.10 3.34 -1.78
C LYS A 95 -8.16 2.85 -2.78
N TYR A 96 -9.16 2.09 -2.32
CA TYR A 96 -10.30 1.62 -3.13
C TYR A 96 -11.53 2.54 -3.05
N SER A 97 -11.42 3.70 -2.45
CA SER A 97 -12.51 4.66 -2.34
C SER A 97 -12.48 5.71 -3.46
N LYS A 98 -13.64 6.30 -3.76
CA LYS A 98 -13.70 7.46 -4.65
C LYS A 98 -12.90 8.64 -4.11
N ASN A 99 -12.85 8.81 -2.80
CA ASN A 99 -12.05 9.87 -2.18
C ASN A 99 -10.57 9.79 -2.56
N PHE A 100 -10.03 8.58 -2.73
CA PHE A 100 -8.66 8.40 -3.20
C PHE A 100 -8.43 9.07 -4.56
N ILE A 101 -9.37 8.90 -5.49
CA ILE A 101 -9.30 9.47 -6.83
C ILE A 101 -9.42 10.99 -6.79
N ASP A 102 -10.42 11.49 -6.03
CA ASP A 102 -10.70 12.91 -5.90
C ASP A 102 -9.50 13.66 -5.29
N GLU A 103 -8.90 13.12 -4.24
CA GLU A 103 -7.72 13.69 -3.56
C GLU A 103 -6.45 13.68 -4.43
N LEU A 104 -6.36 12.74 -5.36
CA LEU A 104 -5.24 12.66 -6.31
C LEU A 104 -5.53 13.34 -7.64
N ASN A 105 -6.66 14.01 -7.83
CA ASN A 105 -7.19 14.41 -9.14
C ASN A 105 -6.11 14.97 -10.08
N ASP A 106 -5.47 16.07 -9.72
CA ASP A 106 -4.48 16.75 -10.54
C ASP A 106 -3.01 16.41 -10.22
N LYS A 107 -2.81 15.39 -9.35
CA LYS A 107 -1.46 15.00 -8.94
C LYS A 107 -0.88 13.97 -9.89
N LYS A 108 0.41 14.11 -10.13
CA LYS A 108 1.24 13.12 -10.84
C LYS A 108 2.44 12.80 -9.99
N PHE A 109 2.95 11.59 -10.16
CA PHE A 109 4.04 11.07 -9.34
C PHE A 109 5.13 10.43 -10.21
N ASP A 110 6.37 10.75 -9.90
CA ASP A 110 7.53 10.07 -10.49
C ASP A 110 7.67 8.66 -9.95
N VAL A 111 7.30 8.45 -8.68
CA VAL A 111 7.40 7.16 -8.01
C VAL A 111 6.11 6.90 -7.24
N ILE A 112 5.57 5.71 -7.42
CA ILE A 112 4.46 5.19 -6.63
C ILE A 112 4.95 3.94 -5.91
N VAL A 113 4.80 3.91 -4.59
CA VAL A 113 5.15 2.77 -3.73
C VAL A 113 3.90 2.23 -3.07
N ASP A 114 3.61 0.97 -3.29
CA ASP A 114 2.59 0.21 -2.56
C ASP A 114 3.11 -1.20 -2.31
N THR A 115 3.61 -1.44 -1.11
CA THR A 115 4.21 -2.73 -0.72
C THR A 115 3.22 -3.89 -0.89
N ASN A 116 1.92 -3.65 -0.69
CA ASN A 116 0.87 -4.65 -0.70
C ASN A 116 -0.22 -4.27 -1.72
N LEU A 117 0.13 -4.23 -2.99
CA LEU A 117 -0.64 -3.57 -4.06
C LEU A 117 -2.11 -4.02 -4.16
N LYS A 118 -2.41 -5.31 -4.00
CA LYS A 118 -3.79 -5.86 -4.06
C LYS A 118 -4.41 -6.09 -2.68
N SER A 119 -3.70 -5.82 -1.59
CA SER A 119 -4.21 -6.05 -0.24
C SER A 119 -5.50 -5.27 0.02
N TYR A 120 -6.41 -5.91 0.74
CA TYR A 120 -7.71 -5.36 1.12
C TYR A 120 -8.67 -5.05 -0.05
N SER A 121 -8.38 -5.47 -1.27
CA SER A 121 -9.37 -5.39 -2.33
C SER A 121 -10.56 -6.29 -1.99
N CYS A 122 -11.78 -5.79 -2.18
CA CYS A 122 -12.98 -6.58 -1.93
C CYS A 122 -13.33 -7.53 -3.08
N CYS A 123 -12.82 -7.25 -4.28
CA CYS A 123 -13.05 -8.04 -5.49
C CYS A 123 -12.09 -7.57 -6.61
N HIS A 124 -12.04 -8.32 -7.71
CA HIS A 124 -11.24 -7.95 -8.88
C HIS A 124 -11.64 -6.59 -9.47
N GLU A 125 -12.95 -6.30 -9.53
CA GLU A 125 -13.45 -5.01 -10.07
C GLU A 125 -12.90 -3.80 -9.30
N SER A 126 -12.84 -3.88 -7.97
CA SER A 126 -12.26 -2.80 -7.15
C SER A 126 -10.76 -2.64 -7.38
N PHE A 127 -10.05 -3.75 -7.56
CA PHE A 127 -8.62 -3.73 -7.85
C PHE A 127 -8.34 -3.15 -9.24
N ASP A 128 -9.07 -3.60 -10.26
CA ASP A 128 -8.93 -3.09 -11.63
C ASP A 128 -9.17 -1.58 -11.68
N PHE A 129 -10.24 -1.11 -11.04
CA PHE A 129 -10.53 0.31 -10.96
C PHE A 129 -9.44 1.11 -10.21
N PHE A 130 -8.94 0.58 -9.09
CA PHE A 130 -7.82 1.19 -8.38
C PHE A 130 -6.60 1.32 -9.29
N MET A 131 -6.21 0.23 -9.98
CA MET A 131 -5.04 0.22 -10.86
C MET A 131 -5.20 1.16 -12.06
N GLU A 132 -6.37 1.19 -12.68
CA GLU A 132 -6.67 2.11 -13.78
C GLU A 132 -6.43 3.56 -13.37
N ASN A 133 -6.97 3.95 -12.21
CA ASN A 133 -6.79 5.31 -11.71
C ASN A 133 -5.35 5.57 -11.23
N LEU A 134 -4.74 4.62 -10.53
CA LEU A 134 -3.36 4.76 -10.03
C LEU A 134 -2.36 4.97 -11.17
N LEU A 135 -2.46 4.17 -12.24
CA LEU A 135 -1.55 4.24 -13.37
C LEU A 135 -1.69 5.55 -14.18
N THR A 136 -2.88 6.17 -14.15
CA THR A 136 -3.03 7.51 -14.73
C THR A 136 -2.22 8.55 -13.96
N LYS A 137 -1.94 8.32 -12.68
CA LYS A 137 -1.16 9.24 -11.81
C LYS A 137 0.34 9.09 -11.96
N LEU A 138 0.81 8.08 -12.68
CA LEU A 138 2.22 7.89 -12.94
C LEU A 138 2.69 8.86 -14.05
N GLU A 139 3.78 9.59 -13.79
CA GLU A 139 4.43 10.46 -14.77
C GLU A 139 5.09 9.65 -15.89
N ASN A 140 5.36 10.28 -17.01
CA ASN A 140 6.16 9.68 -18.07
C ASN A 140 7.60 9.46 -17.54
N GLY A 141 8.11 8.24 -17.70
CA GLY A 141 9.36 7.81 -17.07
C GLY A 141 9.25 7.48 -15.59
N GLY A 142 8.05 7.56 -15.02
CA GLY A 142 7.78 7.20 -13.62
C GLY A 142 7.68 5.70 -13.41
N ILE A 143 7.76 5.28 -12.14
CA ILE A 143 7.79 3.88 -11.73
C ILE A 143 6.78 3.59 -10.60
N LEU A 144 6.01 2.52 -10.75
CA LEU A 144 5.24 1.89 -9.66
C LEU A 144 5.99 0.67 -9.16
N ILE A 145 6.24 0.61 -7.86
CA ILE A 145 7.00 -0.46 -7.20
C ILE A 145 6.13 -1.17 -6.16
N THR A 146 6.17 -2.50 -6.17
CA THR A 146 5.54 -3.36 -5.17
C THR A 146 6.45 -4.51 -4.77
N SER A 147 6.27 -5.07 -3.56
CA SER A 147 6.99 -6.26 -3.11
C SER A 147 6.31 -7.53 -3.61
N LYS A 148 7.11 -8.53 -4.01
CA LYS A 148 6.59 -9.86 -4.36
C LYS A 148 5.92 -10.57 -3.17
N ASN A 149 6.48 -10.43 -1.97
CA ASN A 149 5.86 -10.95 -0.77
C ASN A 149 4.54 -10.24 -0.48
N GLY A 150 4.54 -8.91 -0.60
CA GLY A 150 3.35 -8.09 -0.43
C GLY A 150 2.24 -8.38 -1.45
N MET A 151 2.59 -8.83 -2.66
CA MET A 151 1.61 -9.28 -3.65
C MET A 151 0.82 -10.53 -3.20
N ARG A 152 1.37 -11.32 -2.31
CA ARG A 152 0.72 -12.53 -1.75
C ARG A 152 0.21 -12.29 -0.34
N TRP A 153 0.30 -11.05 0.14
CA TRP A 153 -0.02 -10.74 1.50
C TRP A 153 -1.48 -10.32 1.65
N PHE A 154 -2.25 -11.19 2.22
CA PHE A 154 -3.50 -10.88 2.87
C PHE A 154 -3.67 -11.83 4.05
N LYS A 155 -3.62 -11.28 5.25
CA LYS A 155 -3.84 -12.06 6.47
C LYS A 155 -5.13 -11.59 7.12
N GLU A 156 -6.16 -12.40 7.07
CA GLU A 156 -7.35 -12.20 7.86
C GLU A 156 -7.07 -12.76 9.27
N LEU A 157 -7.13 -11.90 10.27
CA LEU A 157 -7.04 -12.35 11.66
C LEU A 157 -8.41 -12.85 12.12
N LYS A 158 -8.57 -14.16 12.25
CA LYS A 158 -9.77 -14.74 12.85
C LYS A 158 -9.53 -15.05 14.33
N PRO A 159 -10.43 -14.63 15.22
CA PRO A 159 -10.35 -15.04 16.61
C PRO A 159 -10.52 -16.56 16.70
N LYS A 160 -9.52 -17.25 17.24
CA LYS A 160 -9.61 -18.66 17.57
C LYS A 160 -9.83 -18.80 19.06
N LEU A 161 -10.96 -19.35 19.44
CA LEU A 161 -11.16 -19.79 20.83
C LEU A 161 -10.17 -20.92 21.13
N SER A 162 -9.28 -20.70 22.06
CA SER A 162 -8.42 -21.77 22.55
C SER A 162 -8.67 -21.96 24.03
N PHE A 163 -8.94 -23.21 24.41
CA PHE A 163 -9.07 -23.62 25.78
C PHE A 163 -7.68 -23.83 26.39
N ASN A 164 -7.38 -23.10 27.44
CA ASN A 164 -6.21 -23.36 28.24
C ASN A 164 -6.67 -23.57 29.71
N PHE A 165 -6.28 -24.67 30.32
CA PHE A 165 -6.67 -25.02 31.67
C PHE A 165 -6.22 -24.00 32.76
N LYS A 166 -5.28 -23.12 32.47
CA LYS A 166 -4.80 -22.07 33.38
C LYS A 166 -5.52 -20.73 33.27
N ASN A 167 -6.08 -20.43 32.09
CA ASN A 167 -6.89 -19.22 31.88
C ASN A 167 -8.14 -19.63 31.09
N PHE A 168 -9.28 -19.54 31.67
CA PHE A 168 -10.55 -20.14 31.21
C PHE A 168 -10.90 -19.86 29.73
N PHE A 169 -10.50 -18.73 29.18
CA PHE A 169 -10.60 -18.42 27.75
C PHE A 169 -9.52 -17.41 27.37
N TYR A 170 -8.71 -17.68 26.36
CA TYR A 170 -7.96 -16.63 25.70
C TYR A 170 -8.18 -16.70 24.19
N TYR A 171 -8.26 -15.52 23.60
CA TYR A 171 -8.35 -15.40 22.16
C TYR A 171 -6.96 -15.38 21.55
N LYS A 172 -6.62 -16.40 20.79
CA LYS A 172 -5.44 -16.37 19.94
C LYS A 172 -5.88 -15.95 18.55
N LEU A 173 -5.32 -14.88 18.05
CA LEU A 173 -5.51 -14.49 16.66
C LEU A 173 -4.76 -15.50 15.79
N LYS A 174 -5.48 -16.20 14.92
CA LYS A 174 -4.90 -17.06 13.90
C LYS A 174 -4.80 -16.28 12.62
N GLU A 175 -3.60 -16.21 12.08
CA GLU A 175 -3.41 -15.79 10.70
C GLU A 175 -4.07 -16.84 9.79
N VAL A 176 -5.00 -16.40 8.99
CA VAL A 176 -5.63 -17.21 7.95
C VAL A 176 -5.11 -16.66 6.63
N ASP A 177 -4.61 -17.52 5.78
CA ASP A 177 -4.31 -17.14 4.41
C ASP A 177 -5.53 -16.47 3.80
N GLY A 178 -5.30 -15.32 3.22
CA GLY A 178 -6.38 -14.47 2.80
C GLY A 178 -7.13 -14.99 1.60
N ASN A 179 -8.15 -14.26 1.24
CA ASN A 179 -8.95 -14.52 0.07
C ASN A 179 -8.04 -14.51 -1.17
N GLU A 180 -8.14 -15.52 -2.04
CA GLU A 180 -7.40 -15.59 -3.30
C GLU A 180 -7.56 -14.32 -4.17
N GLU A 181 -8.69 -13.62 -4.04
CA GLU A 181 -8.93 -12.34 -4.69
C GLU A 181 -7.95 -11.23 -4.29
N ASN A 182 -7.24 -11.37 -3.18
CA ASN A 182 -6.23 -10.42 -2.71
C ASN A 182 -4.80 -10.82 -3.10
N ILE A 183 -4.63 -11.98 -3.71
CA ILE A 183 -3.35 -12.41 -4.23
C ILE A 183 -3.17 -11.79 -5.61
N LEU A 184 -2.05 -11.11 -5.79
CA LEU A 184 -1.62 -10.56 -7.08
C LEU A 184 -0.50 -11.42 -7.64
N THR A 185 -0.70 -11.94 -8.84
CA THR A 185 0.32 -12.73 -9.51
C THR A 185 1.18 -11.85 -10.44
N SER A 186 2.40 -12.31 -10.72
CA SER A 186 3.26 -11.64 -11.71
C SER A 186 2.62 -11.61 -13.11
N ASP A 187 1.80 -12.61 -13.44
CA ASP A 187 1.10 -12.65 -14.72
C ASP A 187 -0.01 -11.61 -14.79
N GLU A 188 -0.74 -11.36 -13.68
CA GLU A 188 -1.72 -10.27 -13.62
C GLU A 188 -1.05 -8.91 -13.81
N LEU A 189 0.10 -8.66 -13.14
CA LEU A 189 0.88 -7.43 -13.35
C LEU A 189 1.39 -7.29 -14.77
N LYS A 190 1.86 -8.38 -15.38
CA LYS A 190 2.31 -8.40 -16.77
C LYS A 190 1.14 -8.12 -17.74
N ASN A 191 -0.05 -8.60 -17.45
CA ASN A 191 -1.23 -8.30 -18.25
C ASN A 191 -1.66 -6.82 -18.09
N LEU A 192 -1.59 -6.28 -16.87
CA LEU A 192 -1.81 -4.86 -16.61
C LEU A 192 -0.77 -4.00 -17.38
N SER A 193 0.51 -4.37 -17.34
CA SER A 193 1.54 -3.63 -18.07
C SER A 193 1.26 -3.55 -19.55
N LYS A 194 0.84 -4.64 -20.18
CA LYS A 194 0.45 -4.67 -21.60
C LYS A 194 -0.76 -3.79 -21.88
N ARG A 195 -1.80 -3.86 -21.02
CA ARG A 195 -3.04 -3.07 -21.15
C ARG A 195 -2.76 -1.56 -21.14
N TYR A 196 -1.81 -1.13 -20.31
CA TYR A 196 -1.49 0.29 -20.11
C TYR A 196 -0.19 0.74 -20.82
N ASN A 197 0.38 -0.12 -21.67
CA ASN A 197 1.63 0.13 -22.39
C ASN A 197 2.79 0.54 -21.48
N LEU A 198 3.01 -0.26 -20.43
CA LEU A 198 4.07 -0.05 -19.45
C LEU A 198 5.14 -1.14 -19.59
N GLU A 199 6.38 -0.78 -19.30
CA GLU A 199 7.45 -1.75 -19.14
C GLU A 199 7.26 -2.50 -17.81
N PHE A 200 7.22 -3.84 -17.85
CA PHE A 200 7.17 -4.68 -16.67
C PHE A 200 8.53 -5.31 -16.42
N SER A 201 9.04 -5.11 -15.22
CA SER A 201 10.28 -5.72 -14.76
C SER A 201 10.11 -6.31 -13.37
N PHE A 202 10.93 -7.29 -13.03
CA PHE A 202 10.94 -7.90 -11.70
C PHE A 202 12.32 -8.51 -11.41
N ASP A 203 12.66 -8.55 -10.13
CA ASP A 203 13.77 -9.33 -9.59
C ASP A 203 13.24 -10.37 -8.58
N ASP A 204 14.10 -10.91 -7.73
CA ASP A 204 13.68 -11.94 -6.76
C ASP A 204 12.70 -11.42 -5.71
N LYS A 205 12.70 -10.12 -5.43
CA LYS A 205 11.99 -9.49 -4.31
C LYS A 205 10.93 -8.47 -4.72
N LEU A 206 11.15 -7.77 -5.82
CA LEU A 206 10.33 -6.65 -6.25
C LEU A 206 9.71 -6.88 -7.62
N CYS A 207 8.60 -6.19 -7.85
CA CYS A 207 8.01 -6.01 -9.18
C CYS A 207 7.80 -4.51 -9.43
N TYR A 208 8.03 -4.07 -10.67
CA TYR A 208 7.84 -2.69 -11.05
C TYR A 208 7.24 -2.53 -12.43
N LEU A 209 6.38 -1.52 -12.54
CA LEU A 209 5.80 -1.04 -13.79
C LEU A 209 6.37 0.34 -14.09
N LYS A 210 6.94 0.53 -15.27
CA LYS A 210 7.52 1.81 -15.70
C LYS A 210 6.74 2.35 -16.88
N LYS A 211 6.43 3.64 -16.83
CA LYS A 211 5.70 4.35 -17.89
C LYS A 211 6.64 5.01 -18.89
#